data_987a9f7159c733a57d61661218dfa73f
#
_entry.id   987a9f7159c733a57d61661218dfa73f
#
_cell.length_a   1.000
_cell.length_b   1.000
_cell.length_c   1.000
_cell.angle_alpha   90.00
_cell.angle_beta   90.00
_cell.angle_gamma   90.00
#
_symmetry.space_group_name_H-M   'P 1'
#
loop_
_entity.id
_entity.type
_entity.pdbx_description
1 polymer ?
#
loop_
_entity_poly.entity_id
_entity_poly.type
_entity_poly.pdbx_seq_one_letter_code
_entity_poly.pdbx_strand_id
1 'polypeptide(L)'
;MSDLELKTDLYFLDKDGNYHKCHKLLPDIRRIFGEIEILNGELVEITKPKEHFEKSLYIGKNVEQIVCDKINKKYPKAHVIQEYCKGYDIFVPETNMKIEVKQDKKSNYSGNFVVETEFNGKPSGISTTEADYWVFYDGSCFIWITPDRLAQVTTPLRQVTFTGRGDDKPKKAYLVKKESIMSFANKIDTDI
;
A
#
# COMPACT_ATOMS: atom_id res chain seq x y z
N MET A 1 -28.29 8.69 -15.52
CA MET A 1 -27.41 8.60 -14.32
C MET A 1 -28.10 9.42 -13.27
N SER A 2 -28.68 8.77 -12.26
CA SER A 2 -29.38 9.47 -11.19
C SER A 2 -28.35 10.14 -10.30
N ASP A 3 -28.45 11.46 -10.18
CA ASP A 3 -27.70 12.23 -9.19
C ASP A 3 -28.00 11.66 -7.81
N LEU A 4 -27.00 11.09 -7.17
CA LEU A 4 -27.05 10.69 -5.77
C LEU A 4 -27.06 12.00 -4.97
N GLU A 5 -28.24 12.55 -4.71
CA GLU A 5 -28.41 13.57 -3.69
C GLU A 5 -28.04 12.94 -2.34
N LEU A 6 -26.89 13.31 -1.83
CA LEU A 6 -26.51 12.98 -0.45
C LEU A 6 -27.49 13.70 0.49
N LYS A 7 -28.44 12.94 1.04
CA LYS A 7 -29.47 13.44 1.99
C LYS A 7 -28.93 13.75 3.38
N THR A 8 -27.62 13.58 3.61
CA THR A 8 -26.97 13.85 4.91
C THR A 8 -25.97 14.99 4.76
N ASP A 9 -25.99 15.92 5.68
CA ASP A 9 -24.97 16.95 5.79
C ASP A 9 -23.61 16.27 6.06
N LEU A 10 -22.65 16.48 5.15
CA LEU A 10 -21.30 16.03 5.33
C LEU A 10 -20.48 17.15 5.98
N TYR A 11 -19.64 16.78 6.94
CA TYR A 11 -18.72 17.69 7.59
C TYR A 11 -17.31 17.15 7.45
N PHE A 12 -16.32 18.02 7.34
CA PHE A 12 -14.92 17.66 7.49
C PHE A 12 -14.32 18.35 8.71
N LEU A 13 -13.37 17.69 9.33
CA LEU A 13 -12.62 18.22 10.47
C LEU A 13 -11.35 18.90 9.95
N ASP A 14 -11.12 20.16 10.30
CA ASP A 14 -9.87 20.83 9.96
C ASP A 14 -8.72 20.47 10.93
N LYS A 15 -7.53 20.93 10.61
CA LYS A 15 -6.32 20.68 11.41
C LYS A 15 -6.41 21.20 12.86
N ASP A 16 -7.32 22.12 13.13
CA ASP A 16 -7.50 22.78 14.43
C ASP A 16 -8.66 22.13 15.21
N GLY A 17 -9.29 21.06 14.64
CA GLY A 17 -10.37 20.32 15.26
C GLY A 17 -11.77 20.93 15.07
N ASN A 18 -11.95 21.84 14.11
CA ASN A 18 -13.24 22.45 13.84
C ASN A 18 -13.98 21.69 12.73
N TYR A 19 -15.30 21.53 12.91
CA TYR A 19 -16.16 20.92 11.89
C TYR A 19 -16.64 21.96 10.88
N HIS A 20 -16.43 21.66 9.59
CA HIS A 20 -16.89 22.47 8.48
C HIS A 20 -17.90 21.71 7.65
N LYS A 21 -19.05 22.32 7.37
CA LYS A 21 -20.10 21.72 6.53
C LYS A 21 -19.67 21.69 5.07
N CYS A 22 -19.72 20.51 4.45
CA CYS A 22 -19.48 20.36 3.03
C CYS A 22 -20.72 20.71 2.23
N HIS A 23 -20.63 21.74 1.41
CA HIS A 23 -21.72 22.20 0.54
C HIS A 23 -21.58 21.71 -0.91
N LYS A 24 -20.61 20.82 -1.20
CA LYS A 24 -20.28 20.37 -2.55
C LYS A 24 -20.33 18.86 -2.66
N LEU A 25 -20.60 18.39 -3.88
CA LEU A 25 -20.57 16.96 -4.21
C LEU A 25 -19.18 16.36 -4.04
N LEU A 26 -19.11 15.08 -3.71
CA LEU A 26 -17.86 14.35 -3.42
C LEU A 26 -16.73 14.54 -4.45
N PRO A 27 -16.99 14.58 -5.77
CA PRO A 27 -15.95 14.86 -6.79
C PRO A 27 -15.33 16.26 -6.66
N ASP A 28 -16.14 17.27 -6.32
CA ASP A 28 -15.67 18.63 -6.13
C ASP A 28 -14.87 18.79 -4.83
N ILE A 29 -15.26 18.05 -3.80
CA ILE A 29 -14.54 17.99 -2.52
C ILE A 29 -13.16 17.39 -2.74
N ARG A 30 -13.05 16.26 -3.45
CA ARG A 30 -11.76 15.64 -3.80
C ARG A 30 -10.84 16.56 -4.60
N ARG A 31 -11.41 17.34 -5.52
CA ARG A 31 -10.65 18.29 -6.33
C ARG A 31 -10.12 19.49 -5.52
N ILE A 32 -10.85 19.93 -4.49
CA ILE A 32 -10.51 21.09 -3.68
C ILE A 32 -9.57 20.71 -2.52
N PHE A 33 -9.82 19.58 -1.86
CA PHE A 33 -9.15 19.18 -0.62
C PHE A 33 -8.22 17.97 -0.77
N GLY A 34 -8.11 17.40 -1.98
CA GLY A 34 -7.34 16.17 -2.24
C GLY A 34 -8.10 14.91 -1.84
N GLU A 35 -7.39 13.89 -1.36
CA GLU A 35 -8.04 12.66 -0.89
C GLU A 35 -8.65 12.87 0.49
N ILE A 36 -9.92 12.55 0.59
CA ILE A 36 -10.68 12.57 1.82
C ILE A 36 -10.91 11.13 2.23
N GLU A 37 -10.48 10.75 3.43
CA GLU A 37 -10.85 9.47 4.04
C GLU A 37 -12.14 9.66 4.83
N ILE A 38 -13.10 8.74 4.60
CA ILE A 38 -14.29 8.63 5.45
C ILE A 38 -13.94 7.61 6.54
N LEU A 39 -13.66 8.10 7.73
CA LEU A 39 -13.44 7.28 8.92
C LEU A 39 -14.69 7.38 9.79
N ASN A 40 -15.37 6.25 10.04
CA ASN A 40 -16.58 6.17 10.89
C ASN A 40 -17.71 7.15 10.50
N GLY A 41 -17.86 7.49 9.21
CA GLY A 41 -18.85 8.42 8.72
C GLY A 41 -18.44 9.90 8.77
N GLU A 42 -17.22 10.22 9.19
CA GLU A 42 -16.66 11.57 9.22
C GLU A 42 -15.65 11.77 8.10
N LEU A 43 -15.68 12.95 7.48
CA LEU A 43 -14.69 13.40 6.49
C LEU A 43 -13.47 13.95 7.22
N VAL A 44 -12.33 13.27 7.11
CA VAL A 44 -11.06 13.73 7.69
C VAL A 44 -10.16 14.27 6.59
N GLU A 45 -9.79 15.54 6.67
CA GLU A 45 -8.80 16.15 5.79
C GLU A 45 -7.39 15.69 6.18
N ILE A 46 -6.66 15.12 5.22
CA ILE A 46 -5.25 14.78 5.41
C ILE A 46 -4.41 15.96 4.93
N THR A 47 -4.07 16.87 5.84
CA THR A 47 -3.59 18.21 5.49
C THR A 47 -2.09 18.38 5.30
N LYS A 48 -1.23 17.40 5.62
CA LYS A 48 0.23 17.60 5.47
C LYS A 48 0.94 16.38 4.90
N PRO A 49 1.81 16.57 3.89
CA PRO A 49 2.62 15.48 3.31
C PRO A 49 3.43 14.71 4.35
N LYS A 50 3.97 15.39 5.37
CA LYS A 50 4.77 14.78 6.42
C LYS A 50 3.95 13.89 7.35
N GLU A 51 2.79 14.36 7.80
CA GLU A 51 1.88 13.57 8.66
C GLU A 51 1.31 12.36 7.91
N HIS A 52 1.03 12.52 6.61
CA HIS A 52 0.61 11.41 5.76
C HIS A 52 1.72 10.37 5.62
N PHE A 53 2.96 10.79 5.44
CA PHE A 53 4.11 9.89 5.36
C PHE A 53 4.33 9.13 6.68
N GLU A 54 4.30 9.82 7.82
CA GLU A 54 4.46 9.20 9.15
C GLU A 54 3.32 8.21 9.45
N LYS A 55 2.08 8.57 9.13
CA LYS A 55 0.91 7.67 9.26
C LYS A 55 1.04 6.46 8.35
N SER A 56 1.44 6.64 7.09
CA SER A 56 1.63 5.55 6.14
C SER A 56 2.75 4.61 6.59
N LEU A 57 3.83 5.14 7.13
CA LEU A 57 4.95 4.37 7.68
C LEU A 57 4.50 3.55 8.91
N TYR A 58 3.73 4.16 9.83
CA TYR A 58 3.18 3.47 10.99
C TYR A 58 2.24 2.32 10.59
N ILE A 59 1.37 2.57 9.61
CA ILE A 59 0.44 1.55 9.09
C ILE A 59 1.21 0.43 8.38
N GLY A 60 2.24 0.75 7.61
CA GLY A 60 3.11 -0.22 6.95
C GLY A 60 3.80 -1.15 7.97
N LYS A 61 4.44 -0.58 8.99
CA LYS A 61 5.06 -1.35 10.07
C LYS A 61 4.08 -2.26 10.82
N ASN A 62 2.84 -1.84 10.97
CA ASN A 62 1.81 -2.69 11.57
C ASN A 62 1.49 -3.90 10.68
N VAL A 63 1.45 -3.74 9.37
CA VAL A 63 1.21 -4.86 8.43
C VAL A 63 2.41 -5.81 8.39
N GLU A 64 3.64 -5.28 8.41
CA GLU A 64 4.87 -6.09 8.53
C GLU A 64 4.83 -6.94 9.80
N GLN A 65 4.42 -6.37 10.94
CA GLN A 65 4.28 -7.11 12.19
C GLN A 65 3.22 -8.20 12.12
N ILE A 66 2.06 -7.93 11.52
CA ILE A 66 1.01 -8.94 11.31
C ILE A 66 1.52 -10.12 10.48
N VAL A 67 2.25 -9.83 9.39
CA VAL A 67 2.87 -10.88 8.56
C VAL A 67 3.91 -11.66 9.36
N CYS A 68 4.76 -10.96 10.13
CA CYS A 68 5.75 -11.57 10.99
C CYS A 68 5.13 -12.49 12.05
N ASP A 69 4.06 -12.07 12.70
CA ASP A 69 3.34 -12.86 13.71
C ASP A 69 2.72 -14.14 13.11
N LYS A 70 2.22 -14.06 11.87
CA LYS A 70 1.75 -15.24 11.13
C LYS A 70 2.89 -16.24 10.88
N ILE A 71 4.07 -15.74 10.51
CA ILE A 71 5.27 -16.56 10.27
C ILE A 71 5.76 -17.17 11.57
N ASN A 72 5.73 -16.44 12.67
CA ASN A 72 6.18 -16.87 14.00
C ASN A 72 5.42 -18.08 14.54
N LYS A 73 4.20 -18.35 14.05
CA LYS A 73 3.48 -19.59 14.38
C LYS A 73 4.26 -20.85 13.97
N LYS A 74 5.11 -20.75 12.95
CA LYS A 74 5.94 -21.86 12.45
C LYS A 74 7.44 -21.65 12.69
N TYR A 75 7.90 -20.41 12.62
CA TYR A 75 9.30 -20.00 12.72
C TYR A 75 9.44 -18.93 13.80
N PRO A 76 9.61 -19.32 15.09
CA PRO A 76 9.50 -18.40 16.23
C PRO A 76 10.59 -17.33 16.31
N LYS A 77 11.65 -17.41 15.51
CA LYS A 77 12.73 -16.39 15.46
C LYS A 77 12.54 -15.37 14.35
N ALA A 78 11.47 -15.47 13.55
CA ALA A 78 11.18 -14.46 12.54
C ALA A 78 10.99 -13.10 13.20
N HIS A 79 11.52 -12.06 12.59
CA HIS A 79 11.44 -10.71 13.11
C HIS A 79 11.41 -9.66 11.98
N VAL A 80 10.74 -8.54 12.26
CA VAL A 80 10.74 -7.36 11.40
C VAL A 80 12.08 -6.66 11.54
N ILE A 81 12.66 -6.25 10.42
CA ILE A 81 13.92 -5.48 10.39
C ILE A 81 13.64 -4.06 10.92
N GLN A 82 14.33 -3.68 11.99
CA GLN A 82 14.14 -2.37 12.63
C GLN A 82 14.90 -1.25 11.92
N GLU A 83 16.05 -1.59 11.32
CA GLU A 83 16.86 -0.66 10.55
C GLU A 83 16.41 -0.61 9.10
N TYR A 84 16.73 0.52 8.43
CA TYR A 84 16.40 0.67 7.01
C TYR A 84 17.16 -0.36 6.16
N CYS A 85 16.42 -1.33 5.64
CA CYS A 85 16.90 -2.32 4.68
C CYS A 85 16.17 -2.12 3.35
N LYS A 86 16.91 -2.06 2.24
CA LYS A 86 16.31 -1.88 0.91
C LYS A 86 15.80 -3.17 0.28
N GLY A 87 16.19 -4.29 0.82
CA GLY A 87 16.01 -5.59 0.17
C GLY A 87 14.82 -6.39 0.69
N TYR A 88 14.42 -6.17 1.94
CA TYR A 88 13.35 -6.93 2.60
C TYR A 88 12.96 -6.28 3.95
N ASP A 89 11.77 -6.62 4.46
CA ASP A 89 11.19 -6.09 5.71
C ASP A 89 11.24 -7.10 6.86
N ILE A 90 11.18 -8.42 6.56
CA ILE A 90 11.16 -9.49 7.55
C ILE A 90 12.26 -10.50 7.24
N PHE A 91 12.95 -10.95 8.29
CA PHE A 91 13.93 -12.04 8.22
C PHE A 91 13.53 -13.23 9.07
N VAL A 92 13.70 -14.44 8.53
CA VAL A 92 13.41 -15.72 9.18
C VAL A 92 14.71 -16.53 9.32
N PRO A 93 15.39 -16.43 10.47
CA PRO A 93 16.71 -17.06 10.66
C PRO A 93 16.73 -18.58 10.46
N GLU A 94 15.65 -19.26 10.83
CA GLU A 94 15.56 -20.73 10.75
C GLU A 94 15.69 -21.28 9.32
N THR A 95 15.32 -20.48 8.34
CA THR A 95 15.33 -20.86 6.92
C THR A 95 16.16 -19.93 6.06
N ASN A 96 16.75 -18.89 6.65
CA ASN A 96 17.41 -17.79 5.95
C ASN A 96 16.47 -17.08 4.96
N MET A 97 15.14 -17.09 5.19
CA MET A 97 14.14 -16.54 4.30
C MET A 97 13.95 -15.04 4.55
N LYS A 98 13.88 -14.28 3.48
CA LYS A 98 13.67 -12.82 3.46
C LYS A 98 12.34 -12.50 2.82
N ILE A 99 11.59 -11.54 3.38
CA ILE A 99 10.24 -11.22 2.92
C ILE A 99 10.08 -9.71 2.81
N GLU A 100 9.58 -9.27 1.68
CA GLU A 100 9.16 -7.89 1.44
C GLU A 100 7.65 -7.78 1.59
N VAL A 101 7.16 -6.76 2.29
CA VAL A 101 5.74 -6.55 2.54
C VAL A 101 5.28 -5.25 1.86
N LYS A 102 4.23 -5.33 1.07
CA LYS A 102 3.64 -4.18 0.36
C LYS A 102 2.17 -4.03 0.69
N GLN A 103 1.85 -2.99 1.45
CA GLN A 103 0.47 -2.61 1.66
C GLN A 103 -0.01 -1.67 0.56
N ASP A 104 -1.10 -2.03 -0.10
CA ASP A 104 -1.78 -1.16 -1.04
C ASP A 104 -3.31 -1.38 -0.99
N LYS A 105 -3.96 -0.73 -0.04
CA LYS A 105 -5.43 -0.76 0.09
C LYS A 105 -6.14 -0.13 -1.12
N LYS A 106 -5.43 0.73 -1.90
CA LYS A 106 -5.99 1.35 -3.10
C LYS A 106 -6.23 0.34 -4.21
N SER A 107 -5.52 -0.80 -4.19
CA SER A 107 -5.73 -1.90 -5.14
C SER A 107 -7.16 -2.41 -5.18
N ASN A 108 -7.93 -2.24 -4.09
CA ASN A 108 -9.35 -2.64 -4.05
C ASN A 108 -10.27 -1.78 -4.94
N TYR A 109 -9.89 -0.53 -5.25
CA TYR A 109 -10.67 0.32 -6.17
C TYR A 109 -9.93 0.67 -7.45
N SER A 110 -8.61 0.64 -7.46
CA SER A 110 -7.83 0.82 -8.69
C SER A 110 -7.75 -0.45 -9.52
N GLY A 111 -7.95 -1.61 -8.87
CA GLY A 111 -7.73 -2.93 -9.45
C GLY A 111 -6.25 -3.26 -9.68
N ASN A 112 -5.31 -2.40 -9.23
CA ASN A 112 -3.89 -2.57 -9.51
C ASN A 112 -3.05 -2.45 -8.24
N PHE A 113 -2.00 -3.28 -8.15
CA PHE A 113 -0.87 -3.08 -7.25
C PHE A 113 0.25 -2.30 -7.95
N VAL A 114 0.98 -1.51 -7.17
CA VAL A 114 2.18 -0.80 -7.64
C VAL A 114 3.40 -1.65 -7.36
N VAL A 115 4.14 -2.04 -8.41
CA VAL A 115 5.42 -2.75 -8.30
C VAL A 115 6.52 -1.79 -8.73
N GLU A 116 7.17 -1.17 -7.75
CA GLU A 116 8.22 -0.18 -7.97
C GLU A 116 9.49 -0.80 -8.55
N THR A 117 10.10 -0.10 -9.50
CA THR A 117 11.37 -0.49 -10.14
C THR A 117 12.46 0.55 -9.94
N GLU A 118 12.07 1.82 -9.75
CA GLU A 118 13.01 2.93 -9.61
C GLU A 118 12.39 4.03 -8.73
N PHE A 119 13.20 4.61 -7.87
CA PHE A 119 12.86 5.81 -7.10
C PHE A 119 13.94 6.88 -7.30
N ASN A 120 13.53 8.08 -7.71
CA ASN A 120 14.44 9.21 -7.97
C ASN A 120 15.64 8.85 -8.87
N GLY A 121 15.40 8.13 -9.99
CA GLY A 121 16.43 7.75 -10.93
C GLY A 121 17.35 6.60 -10.48
N LYS A 122 17.10 5.98 -9.34
CA LYS A 122 17.88 4.86 -8.81
C LYS A 122 17.04 3.59 -8.74
N PRO A 123 17.63 2.41 -9.05
CA PRO A 123 16.94 1.14 -8.87
C PRO A 123 16.37 1.00 -7.45
N SER A 124 15.13 0.51 -7.36
CA SER A 124 14.38 0.34 -6.13
C SER A 124 13.36 -0.79 -6.25
N GLY A 125 12.72 -1.15 -5.16
CA GLY A 125 11.67 -2.16 -5.13
C GLY A 125 12.13 -3.48 -5.76
N ILE A 126 11.40 -3.99 -6.77
CA ILE A 126 11.68 -5.28 -7.40
C ILE A 126 13.08 -5.33 -8.07
N SER A 127 13.63 -4.17 -8.48
CA SER A 127 14.95 -4.10 -9.12
C SER A 127 16.12 -4.30 -8.14
N THR A 128 15.88 -4.18 -6.85
CA THR A 128 16.90 -4.29 -5.79
C THR A 128 16.50 -5.27 -4.69
N THR A 129 15.40 -5.98 -4.87
CA THR A 129 14.90 -6.89 -3.84
C THR A 129 15.88 -8.05 -3.59
N GLU A 130 16.03 -8.39 -2.32
CA GLU A 130 16.72 -9.61 -1.86
C GLU A 130 15.71 -10.61 -1.25
N ALA A 131 14.42 -10.28 -1.32
CA ALA A 131 13.38 -11.09 -0.72
C ALA A 131 13.12 -12.37 -1.51
N ASP A 132 12.91 -13.48 -0.80
CA ASP A 132 12.44 -14.74 -1.36
C ASP A 132 10.94 -14.69 -1.67
N TYR A 133 10.19 -13.86 -0.92
CA TYR A 133 8.77 -13.62 -1.11
C TYR A 133 8.42 -12.15 -1.00
N TRP A 134 7.48 -11.74 -1.84
CA TRP A 134 6.74 -10.50 -1.69
C TRP A 134 5.34 -10.83 -1.18
N VAL A 135 4.88 -10.06 -0.19
CA VAL A 135 3.55 -10.18 0.41
C VAL A 135 2.79 -8.90 0.13
N PHE A 136 1.83 -8.97 -0.80
CA PHE A 136 0.90 -7.86 -1.02
C PHE A 136 -0.28 -7.95 -0.08
N TYR A 137 -0.61 -6.84 0.56
CA TYR A 137 -1.79 -6.72 1.42
C TYR A 137 -2.71 -5.60 0.89
N ASP A 138 -3.93 -5.96 0.55
CA ASP A 138 -4.94 -5.04 0.00
C ASP A 138 -5.94 -4.52 1.04
N GLY A 139 -5.81 -4.94 2.29
CA GLY A 139 -6.76 -4.67 3.37
C GLY A 139 -7.72 -5.83 3.67
N SER A 140 -7.74 -6.88 2.82
CA SER A 140 -8.62 -8.03 2.98
C SER A 140 -7.90 -9.39 2.91
N CYS A 141 -6.78 -9.47 2.19
CA CYS A 141 -6.00 -10.69 2.07
C CYS A 141 -4.50 -10.42 1.91
N PHE A 142 -3.69 -11.43 2.22
CA PHE A 142 -2.25 -11.45 2.00
C PHE A 142 -1.95 -12.35 0.79
N ILE A 143 -1.32 -11.79 -0.24
CA ILE A 143 -0.98 -12.48 -1.47
C ILE A 143 0.53 -12.68 -1.50
N TRP A 144 0.97 -13.92 -1.38
CA TRP A 144 2.38 -14.34 -1.35
C TRP A 144 2.84 -14.72 -2.74
N ILE A 145 3.90 -14.09 -3.24
CA ILE A 145 4.45 -14.34 -4.57
C ILE A 145 5.97 -14.25 -4.53
N THR A 146 6.65 -15.15 -5.24
CA THR A 146 8.11 -15.05 -5.40
C THR A 146 8.47 -13.97 -6.41
N PRO A 147 9.67 -13.34 -6.32
CA PRO A 147 10.14 -12.36 -7.30
C PRO A 147 10.11 -12.88 -8.74
N ASP A 148 10.48 -14.15 -8.97
CA ASP A 148 10.46 -14.75 -10.31
C ASP A 148 9.05 -14.79 -10.91
N ARG A 149 8.04 -15.15 -10.13
CA ARG A 149 6.65 -15.13 -10.58
C ARG A 149 6.14 -13.71 -10.76
N LEU A 150 6.54 -12.80 -9.89
CA LEU A 150 6.19 -11.38 -10.03
C LEU A 150 6.83 -10.79 -11.29
N ALA A 151 8.08 -11.18 -11.63
CA ALA A 151 8.73 -10.80 -12.88
C ALA A 151 7.97 -11.31 -14.11
N GLN A 152 7.45 -12.55 -14.09
CA GLN A 152 6.62 -13.07 -15.19
C GLN A 152 5.36 -12.23 -15.42
N VAL A 153 4.73 -11.76 -14.36
CA VAL A 153 3.53 -10.90 -14.45
C VAL A 153 3.88 -9.50 -14.95
N THR A 154 5.05 -8.97 -14.59
CA THR A 154 5.45 -7.61 -14.95
C THR A 154 6.11 -7.50 -16.32
N THR A 155 6.78 -8.55 -16.83
CA THR A 155 7.51 -8.55 -18.10
C THR A 155 6.69 -8.03 -19.30
N PRO A 156 5.39 -8.38 -19.49
CA PRO A 156 4.61 -7.88 -20.62
C PRO A 156 4.11 -6.44 -20.43
N LEU A 157 4.33 -5.82 -19.27
CA LEU A 157 3.78 -4.52 -18.93
C LEU A 157 4.73 -3.38 -19.27
N ARG A 158 4.16 -2.21 -19.56
CA ARG A 158 4.93 -0.97 -19.65
C ARG A 158 5.06 -0.33 -18.26
N GLN A 159 6.23 0.21 -17.99
CA GLN A 159 6.46 1.03 -16.80
C GLN A 159 5.78 2.40 -16.95
N VAL A 160 5.27 2.91 -15.85
CA VAL A 160 4.75 4.27 -15.72
C VAL A 160 5.64 5.06 -14.77
N THR A 161 5.75 6.36 -15.01
CA THR A 161 6.45 7.29 -14.12
C THR A 161 5.44 8.21 -13.48
N PHE A 162 5.47 8.32 -12.17
CA PHE A 162 4.60 9.21 -11.41
C PHE A 162 5.24 9.58 -10.06
N THR A 163 4.73 10.63 -9.45
CA THR A 163 5.05 10.98 -8.06
C THR A 163 3.87 10.55 -7.21
N GLY A 164 4.11 9.60 -6.30
CA GLY A 164 3.10 9.13 -5.36
C GLY A 164 2.73 10.23 -4.36
N ARG A 165 1.54 10.12 -3.79
CA ARG A 165 1.14 11.06 -2.74
C ARG A 165 2.05 10.90 -1.52
N GLY A 166 2.63 12.01 -1.06
CA GLY A 166 3.61 12.03 0.03
C GLY A 166 5.05 11.78 -0.40
N ASP A 167 5.29 11.39 -1.66
CA ASP A 167 6.63 11.34 -2.23
C ASP A 167 7.02 12.73 -2.74
N ASP A 168 8.27 13.11 -2.53
CA ASP A 168 8.86 14.33 -3.07
C ASP A 168 9.60 14.09 -4.40
N LYS A 169 9.74 12.85 -4.82
CA LYS A 169 10.48 12.41 -6.01
C LYS A 169 9.68 11.43 -6.87
N PRO A 170 9.94 11.43 -8.19
CA PRO A 170 9.29 10.49 -9.09
C PRO A 170 9.77 9.06 -8.87
N LYS A 171 8.87 8.12 -9.12
CA LYS A 171 9.15 6.69 -9.18
C LYS A 171 8.73 6.11 -10.52
N LYS A 172 9.41 5.05 -10.96
CA LYS A 172 8.96 4.16 -12.03
C LYS A 172 8.40 2.89 -11.41
N ALA A 173 7.31 2.41 -11.97
CA ALA A 173 6.67 1.21 -11.49
C ALA A 173 5.85 0.54 -12.59
N TYR A 174 5.52 -0.74 -12.37
CA TYR A 174 4.46 -1.43 -13.08
C TYR A 174 3.16 -1.26 -12.30
N LEU A 175 2.06 -0.97 -13.01
CA LEU A 175 0.71 -1.10 -12.48
C LEU A 175 0.19 -2.49 -12.84
N VAL A 176 0.19 -3.38 -11.87
CA VAL A 176 -0.11 -4.80 -12.08
C VAL A 176 -1.52 -5.10 -11.61
N LYS A 177 -2.36 -5.65 -12.48
CA LYS A 177 -3.71 -6.06 -12.10
C LYS A 177 -3.67 -7.03 -10.92
N LYS A 178 -4.50 -6.77 -9.91
CA LYS A 178 -4.63 -7.59 -8.72
C LYS A 178 -4.89 -9.05 -9.08
N GLU A 179 -5.80 -9.30 -10.02
CA GLU A 179 -6.14 -10.65 -10.50
C GLU A 179 -4.93 -11.35 -11.12
N SER A 180 -4.04 -10.61 -11.80
CA SER A 180 -2.82 -11.18 -12.36
C SER A 180 -1.85 -11.61 -11.26
N ILE A 181 -1.64 -10.81 -10.22
CA ILE A 181 -0.82 -11.21 -9.07
C ILE A 181 -1.44 -12.42 -8.37
N MET A 182 -2.75 -12.42 -8.14
CA MET A 182 -3.46 -13.53 -7.50
C MET A 182 -3.35 -14.83 -8.31
N SER A 183 -3.42 -14.78 -9.65
CA SER A 183 -3.30 -15.97 -10.50
C SER A 183 -1.89 -16.58 -10.51
N PHE A 184 -0.86 -15.80 -10.23
CA PHE A 184 0.53 -16.25 -10.12
C PHE A 184 1.00 -16.43 -8.66
N ALA A 185 0.13 -16.18 -7.69
CA ALA A 185 0.46 -16.27 -6.27
C ALA A 185 0.92 -17.70 -5.88
N ASN A 186 1.87 -17.78 -4.96
CA ASN A 186 2.24 -19.03 -4.30
C ASN A 186 1.21 -19.42 -3.24
N LYS A 187 0.62 -18.40 -2.58
CA LYS A 187 -0.40 -18.55 -1.54
C LYS A 187 -1.23 -17.29 -1.44
N ILE A 188 -2.52 -17.45 -1.16
CA ILE A 188 -3.42 -16.36 -0.74
C ILE A 188 -3.95 -16.73 0.64
N ASP A 189 -3.84 -15.79 1.58
CA ASP A 189 -4.23 -15.97 2.97
C ASP A 189 -5.24 -14.88 3.35
N THR A 190 -6.45 -15.29 3.67
CA THR A 190 -7.58 -14.41 4.01
C THR A 190 -7.81 -14.30 5.52
N ASP A 191 -7.08 -15.09 6.32
CA ASP A 191 -7.18 -15.02 7.77
C ASP A 191 -6.41 -13.79 8.28
N ILE A 192 -7.13 -12.79 8.71
CA ILE A 192 -6.63 -11.53 9.28
C ILE A 192 -6.58 -11.63 10.81
#